data_f04f6023353101a190e883e9fedbd27f
#
_entry.id   f04f6023353101a190e883e9fedbd27f
#
_cell.length_a   1.000
_cell.length_b   1.000
_cell.length_c   1.000
_cell.angle_alpha   90.00
_cell.angle_beta   90.00
_cell.angle_gamma   90.00
#
_symmetry.space_group_name_H-M   'P 1'
#
loop_
_entity.id
_entity.type
_entity.pdbx_description
1 polymer ?
#
loop_
_entity_poly.entity_id
_entity_poly.type
_entity_poly.pdbx_seq_one_letter_code
_entity_poly.pdbx_strand_id
1 'polypeptide(L)'
;TGIDDGEKTKTLNLKLKEDKKNGYFGKASAGGGLKDKFNNEAMINFFKSKRKIAAFGTMSNTGQTGLNWQDSRKYGITEDNFEYDENSGFFYSFAENDAFEFNGNGLPKAWTGGLHFSNKWNEDKHNFNASYMYKKLDVAGDGETRTQYILPDTLYYINQRNASFSQRDRNTLNGKYEIQLDSSSSLKFVFSGYKGHTETSSIFHSEALNEHSGPVNTSNRKTSNKNQESSLNTSIIYRRKFKKTGRTITATMEQKYTDNDSQGYLDAINNYYGEAGEIFQNDTINQRKYNHSKLFTFNGKVTYTEPIGNNNYVILNYGISNTTSSADRSTYDYNDGKYDVLNPFLTNDYDFLVTTNAGGVAYRIAKKKYNLSFGSDLASQAYTQKDNLKDSSFHYNRL
;
A
#
# COMPACT_ATOMS: atom_id res chain seq x y z
N THR A 1 -20.81 20.26 19.06
CA THR A 1 -19.71 20.22 20.04
C THR A 1 -20.08 21.19 21.16
N GLY A 2 -20.36 20.69 22.36
CA GLY A 2 -20.84 21.49 23.49
C GLY A 2 -19.74 21.83 24.50
N ILE A 3 -18.52 22.01 24.02
CA ILE A 3 -17.40 22.51 24.84
C ILE A 3 -17.16 23.96 24.38
N ASP A 4 -17.37 24.91 25.28
CA ASP A 4 -17.01 26.31 25.07
C ASP A 4 -15.53 26.45 25.45
N ASP A 5 -14.67 26.22 24.46
CA ASP A 5 -13.21 26.37 24.56
C ASP A 5 -12.74 27.77 24.11
N GLY A 6 -13.69 28.70 23.93
CA GLY A 6 -13.42 30.05 23.49
C GLY A 6 -13.18 30.18 21.97
N GLU A 7 -13.05 29.09 21.23
CA GLU A 7 -12.91 29.10 19.77
C GLU A 7 -14.27 28.98 19.08
N LYS A 8 -14.76 30.07 18.53
CA LYS A 8 -15.95 30.07 17.67
C LYS A 8 -15.56 29.76 16.23
N THR A 9 -15.58 28.48 15.86
CA THR A 9 -15.47 28.09 14.45
C THR A 9 -16.77 28.42 13.73
N LYS A 10 -16.74 29.44 12.87
CA LYS A 10 -17.86 29.72 11.94
C LYS A 10 -17.68 28.87 10.69
N THR A 11 -18.55 27.89 10.50
CA THR A 11 -18.60 27.14 9.25
C THR A 11 -19.45 27.90 8.24
N LEU A 12 -18.80 28.40 7.17
CA LEU A 12 -19.51 29.06 6.06
C LEU A 12 -19.89 27.99 5.04
N ASN A 13 -21.17 27.63 4.96
CA ASN A 13 -21.68 26.70 3.96
C ASN A 13 -22.03 27.48 2.68
N LEU A 14 -21.11 27.48 1.70
CA LEU A 14 -21.31 28.10 0.39
C LEU A 14 -22.10 27.17 -0.53
N LYS A 15 -23.30 27.55 -0.92
CA LYS A 15 -24.09 26.88 -1.97
C LYS A 15 -23.91 27.63 -3.29
N LEU A 16 -23.45 26.92 -4.33
CA LEU A 16 -23.42 27.45 -5.68
C LEU A 16 -24.84 27.71 -6.18
N LYS A 17 -25.04 28.82 -6.89
CA LYS A 17 -26.29 29.11 -7.59
C LYS A 17 -26.58 28.05 -8.65
N GLU A 18 -27.86 27.78 -8.95
CA GLU A 18 -28.26 26.72 -9.88
C GLU A 18 -27.61 26.86 -11.27
N ASP A 19 -27.53 28.11 -11.78
CA ASP A 19 -26.90 28.46 -13.04
C ASP A 19 -25.37 28.24 -13.06
N LYS A 20 -24.75 28.17 -11.89
CA LYS A 20 -23.29 27.93 -11.73
C LYS A 20 -22.94 26.47 -11.41
N LYS A 21 -23.90 25.57 -11.42
CA LYS A 21 -23.69 24.14 -11.18
C LYS A 21 -23.19 23.36 -12.42
N ASN A 22 -23.08 24.02 -13.57
CA ASN A 22 -22.60 23.42 -14.82
C ASN A 22 -21.39 24.20 -15.31
N GLY A 23 -20.36 23.51 -15.72
CA GLY A 23 -19.16 24.16 -16.24
C GLY A 23 -17.99 23.21 -16.43
N TYR A 24 -16.90 23.78 -16.85
CA TYR A 24 -15.61 23.13 -16.92
C TYR A 24 -14.52 24.10 -16.50
N PHE A 25 -13.45 23.58 -15.98
CA PHE A 25 -12.21 24.32 -15.79
C PHE A 25 -11.03 23.39 -16.05
N GLY A 26 -9.93 23.97 -16.47
CA GLY A 26 -8.71 23.25 -16.74
C GLY A 26 -7.49 24.09 -16.44
N LYS A 27 -6.37 23.43 -16.33
CA LYS A 27 -5.04 23.99 -16.17
C LYS A 27 -4.10 23.20 -17.08
N ALA A 28 -3.22 23.90 -17.77
CA ALA A 28 -2.10 23.29 -18.47
C ALA A 28 -0.85 24.11 -18.16
N SER A 29 0.26 23.43 -17.91
CA SER A 29 1.54 24.04 -17.64
C SER A 29 2.62 23.22 -18.35
N ALA A 30 3.52 23.88 -19.01
CA ALA A 30 4.70 23.28 -19.64
C ALA A 30 5.94 24.03 -19.19
N GLY A 31 6.89 23.32 -18.62
CA GLY A 31 8.17 23.85 -18.16
C GLY A 31 9.34 23.10 -18.78
N GLY A 32 10.33 23.84 -19.24
CA GLY A 32 11.60 23.31 -19.70
C GLY A 32 12.75 23.97 -18.95
N GLY A 33 13.88 23.28 -18.80
CA GLY A 33 15.06 23.78 -18.11
C GLY A 33 16.37 23.33 -18.72
N LEU A 34 17.47 23.77 -18.18
CA LEU A 34 18.80 23.32 -18.58
C LEU A 34 19.00 21.83 -18.31
N LYS A 35 19.86 21.15 -19.06
CA LYS A 35 20.16 19.73 -18.94
C LYS A 35 18.92 18.83 -19.11
N ASP A 36 18.10 19.14 -20.13
CA ASP A 36 16.90 18.39 -20.52
C ASP A 36 15.86 18.26 -19.41
N LYS A 37 15.83 19.20 -18.45
CA LYS A 37 14.80 19.22 -17.41
C LYS A 37 13.46 19.66 -17.98
N PHE A 38 12.42 18.94 -17.59
CA PHE A 38 11.03 19.26 -17.96
C PHE A 38 10.07 18.98 -16.81
N ASN A 39 8.97 19.73 -16.79
CA ASN A 39 7.85 19.52 -15.90
C ASN A 39 6.56 19.99 -16.59
N ASN A 40 5.73 19.05 -17.00
CA ASN A 40 4.50 19.32 -17.72
C ASN A 40 3.32 18.73 -16.96
N GLU A 41 2.23 19.48 -16.91
CA GLU A 41 0.98 19.04 -16.32
C GLU A 41 -0.21 19.55 -17.11
N ALA A 42 -1.26 18.76 -17.17
CA ALA A 42 -2.56 19.17 -17.69
C ALA A 42 -3.66 18.56 -16.87
N MET A 43 -4.72 19.32 -16.61
CA MET A 43 -5.88 18.88 -15.86
C MET A 43 -7.13 19.51 -16.44
N ILE A 44 -8.19 18.74 -16.56
CA ILE A 44 -9.52 19.22 -16.95
C ILE A 44 -10.59 18.62 -16.05
N ASN A 45 -11.56 19.43 -15.66
CA ASN A 45 -12.71 19.04 -14.87
C ASN A 45 -13.99 19.53 -15.57
N PHE A 46 -14.94 18.61 -15.71
CA PHE A 46 -16.30 18.88 -16.17
C PHE A 46 -17.27 18.58 -15.04
N PHE A 47 -18.18 19.48 -14.78
CA PHE A 47 -19.23 19.25 -13.80
C PHE A 47 -20.59 19.69 -14.36
N LYS A 48 -21.57 18.87 -14.10
CA LYS A 48 -22.96 19.12 -14.45
C LYS A 48 -23.86 18.67 -13.32
N SER A 49 -24.41 19.63 -12.57
CA SER A 49 -25.18 19.38 -11.35
C SER A 49 -24.36 18.53 -10.32
N LYS A 50 -24.70 17.26 -10.15
CA LYS A 50 -24.06 16.32 -9.22
C LYS A 50 -23.04 15.41 -9.90
N ARG A 51 -22.92 15.49 -11.22
CA ARG A 51 -21.95 14.70 -11.99
C ARG A 51 -20.65 15.47 -12.16
N LYS A 52 -19.55 14.82 -11.87
CA LYS A 52 -18.19 15.30 -12.09
C LYS A 52 -17.41 14.28 -12.91
N ILE A 53 -16.68 14.76 -13.91
CA ILE A 53 -15.72 13.99 -14.69
C ILE A 53 -14.43 14.80 -14.68
N ALA A 54 -13.32 14.19 -14.35
CA ALA A 54 -12.02 14.84 -14.35
C ALA A 54 -10.97 13.95 -15.00
N ALA A 55 -10.01 14.57 -15.70
CA ALA A 55 -8.85 13.90 -16.27
C ALA A 55 -7.61 14.74 -15.98
N PHE A 56 -6.48 14.08 -15.75
CA PHE A 56 -5.20 14.76 -15.62
C PHE A 56 -4.05 13.91 -16.18
N GLY A 57 -2.97 14.59 -16.48
CA GLY A 57 -1.68 13.98 -16.81
C GLY A 57 -0.54 14.86 -16.33
N THR A 58 0.51 14.23 -15.80
CA THR A 58 1.77 14.88 -15.44
C THR A 58 2.95 14.11 -16.01
N MET A 59 3.97 14.83 -16.42
CA MET A 59 5.21 14.26 -16.91
C MET A 59 6.37 15.15 -16.45
N SER A 60 7.29 14.58 -15.68
CA SER A 60 8.37 15.35 -15.05
C SER A 60 9.64 14.53 -14.89
N ASN A 61 10.79 15.20 -14.96
CA ASN A 61 12.09 14.67 -14.53
C ASN A 61 12.77 15.56 -13.47
N THR A 62 11.99 16.38 -12.75
CA THR A 62 12.48 17.28 -11.72
C THR A 62 12.22 16.79 -10.29
N GLY A 63 11.68 15.57 -10.14
CA GLY A 63 11.32 14.97 -8.85
C GLY A 63 9.83 15.01 -8.53
N GLN A 64 9.02 15.71 -9.32
CA GLN A 64 7.56 15.68 -9.16
C GLN A 64 7.01 14.38 -9.76
N THR A 65 6.34 13.56 -8.93
CA THR A 65 5.82 12.25 -9.33
C THR A 65 4.31 12.21 -9.58
N GLY A 66 3.62 13.34 -9.42
CA GLY A 66 2.17 13.43 -9.63
C GLY A 66 1.67 14.85 -9.46
N LEU A 67 0.35 15.01 -9.32
CA LEU A 67 -0.26 16.31 -8.99
C LEU A 67 0.23 16.78 -7.61
N ASN A 68 0.39 18.10 -7.48
CA ASN A 68 0.61 18.68 -6.16
C ASN A 68 -0.63 18.49 -5.25
N TRP A 69 -0.46 18.64 -3.93
CA TRP A 69 -1.52 18.37 -2.97
C TRP A 69 -2.79 19.24 -3.18
N GLN A 70 -2.64 20.50 -3.58
CA GLN A 70 -3.78 21.40 -3.84
C GLN A 70 -4.60 20.94 -5.06
N ASP A 71 -3.92 20.54 -6.13
CA ASP A 71 -4.57 20.07 -7.34
C ASP A 71 -5.17 18.66 -7.14
N SER A 72 -4.53 17.79 -6.36
CA SER A 72 -5.07 16.50 -5.95
C SER A 72 -6.39 16.65 -5.19
N ARG A 73 -6.51 17.62 -4.27
CA ARG A 73 -7.77 17.92 -3.57
C ARG A 73 -8.85 18.45 -4.51
N LYS A 74 -8.52 19.35 -5.43
CA LYS A 74 -9.46 19.86 -6.43
C LYS A 74 -9.95 18.73 -7.34
N TYR A 75 -9.10 17.76 -7.60
CA TYR A 75 -9.40 16.57 -8.39
C TYR A 75 -10.36 15.61 -7.68
N GLY A 76 -10.37 15.61 -6.34
CA GLY A 76 -11.25 14.78 -5.51
C GLY A 76 -10.65 13.43 -5.11
N ILE A 77 -9.33 13.25 -5.25
CA ILE A 77 -8.64 11.99 -4.93
C ILE A 77 -8.45 11.81 -3.41
N THR A 78 -8.41 12.90 -2.63
CA THR A 78 -8.00 12.88 -1.23
C THR A 78 -9.13 12.84 -0.20
N GLU A 79 -10.36 13.19 -0.57
CA GLU A 79 -11.47 13.32 0.41
C GLU A 79 -12.16 11.99 0.74
N ASP A 80 -12.01 10.97 -0.12
CA ASP A 80 -12.71 9.69 0.03
C ASP A 80 -11.84 8.55 0.59
N ASN A 81 -10.58 8.83 0.95
CA ASN A 81 -9.62 7.80 1.35
C ASN A 81 -9.69 7.40 2.81
N PHE A 82 -10.40 8.15 3.65
CA PHE A 82 -10.58 7.85 5.06
C PHE A 82 -12.05 7.84 5.42
N GLU A 83 -12.49 6.78 6.03
CA GLU A 83 -13.83 6.71 6.59
C GLU A 83 -13.80 6.10 7.97
N TYR A 84 -14.43 6.78 8.92
CA TYR A 84 -14.67 6.28 10.26
C TYR A 84 -16.13 5.86 10.37
N ASP A 85 -16.37 4.59 10.62
CA ASP A 85 -17.71 4.12 10.97
C ASP A 85 -17.90 4.20 12.48
N GLU A 86 -18.65 5.19 12.94
CA GLU A 86 -18.94 5.42 14.38
C GLU A 86 -19.63 4.22 15.06
N ASN A 87 -20.32 3.36 14.30
CA ASN A 87 -21.03 2.21 14.85
C ASN A 87 -20.15 0.97 15.01
N SER A 88 -19.19 0.78 14.11
CA SER A 88 -18.25 -0.36 14.18
C SER A 88 -16.92 0.01 14.84
N GLY A 89 -16.62 1.31 14.98
CA GLY A 89 -15.36 1.79 15.53
C GLY A 89 -14.14 1.56 14.61
N PHE A 90 -14.36 1.21 13.33
CA PHE A 90 -13.28 0.97 12.39
C PHE A 90 -12.95 2.20 11.55
N PHE A 91 -11.64 2.40 11.35
CA PHE A 91 -11.12 3.29 10.33
C PHE A 91 -10.88 2.48 9.06
N TYR A 92 -11.49 2.91 7.96
CA TYR A 92 -11.17 2.42 6.64
C TYR A 92 -10.22 3.43 5.99
N SER A 93 -8.98 3.03 5.75
CA SER A 93 -8.02 3.81 5.00
C SER A 93 -7.70 3.10 3.69
N PHE A 94 -7.97 3.76 2.58
CA PHE A 94 -7.53 3.35 1.25
C PHE A 94 -6.26 4.11 0.84
N ALA A 95 -5.47 4.57 1.82
CA ALA A 95 -4.22 5.25 1.54
C ALA A 95 -3.28 4.31 0.77
N GLU A 96 -2.94 4.69 -0.43
CA GLU A 96 -1.85 4.08 -1.19
C GLU A 96 -0.54 4.29 -0.39
N ASN A 97 0.14 3.20 -0.04
CA ASN A 97 1.55 3.28 0.30
C ASN A 97 2.27 3.88 -0.90
N ASP A 98 2.87 5.05 -0.72
CA ASP A 98 3.38 5.83 -1.85
C ASP A 98 4.75 5.29 -2.32
N ALA A 99 4.72 4.04 -2.84
CA ALA A 99 5.88 3.42 -3.47
C ALA A 99 6.39 4.20 -4.71
N PHE A 100 5.66 5.25 -5.12
CA PHE A 100 5.99 6.14 -6.23
C PHE A 100 6.49 7.52 -5.77
N GLU A 101 6.69 7.75 -4.47
CA GLU A 101 7.42 8.92 -4.00
C GLU A 101 8.90 8.82 -4.38
N PHE A 102 9.41 9.92 -4.92
CA PHE A 102 10.84 10.07 -5.18
C PHE A 102 11.54 10.54 -3.91
N ASN A 103 12.44 9.75 -3.37
CA ASN A 103 13.16 10.02 -2.13
C ASN A 103 14.36 10.98 -2.27
N GLY A 104 14.55 11.59 -3.46
CA GLY A 104 15.64 12.51 -3.72
C GLY A 104 16.94 11.87 -4.23
N ASN A 105 17.04 10.54 -4.26
CA ASN A 105 18.24 9.85 -4.73
C ASN A 105 18.13 9.43 -6.19
N GLY A 106 19.08 9.86 -7.03
CA GLY A 106 19.13 9.56 -8.46
C GLY A 106 18.41 10.59 -9.34
N LEU A 107 18.22 10.25 -10.60
CA LEU A 107 17.59 11.06 -11.63
C LEU A 107 16.22 10.46 -12.00
N PRO A 108 15.12 11.06 -11.54
CA PRO A 108 13.78 10.55 -11.77
C PRO A 108 13.25 10.96 -13.14
N LYS A 109 12.41 10.10 -13.73
CA LYS A 109 11.46 10.44 -14.79
C LYS A 109 10.11 9.85 -14.39
N ALA A 110 9.10 10.69 -14.26
CA ALA A 110 7.78 10.30 -13.79
C ALA A 110 6.71 10.64 -14.82
N TRP A 111 5.75 9.74 -14.97
CA TRP A 111 4.50 9.92 -15.72
C TRP A 111 3.34 9.51 -14.82
N THR A 112 2.37 10.37 -14.70
CA THR A 112 1.14 10.05 -13.96
C THR A 112 -0.05 10.55 -14.75
N GLY A 113 -1.06 9.71 -14.90
CA GLY A 113 -2.31 10.07 -15.56
C GLY A 113 -3.49 9.46 -14.83
N GLY A 114 -4.62 10.15 -14.82
CA GLY A 114 -5.78 9.66 -14.11
C GLY A 114 -7.09 10.18 -14.67
N LEU A 115 -8.14 9.39 -14.38
CA LEU A 115 -9.53 9.67 -14.68
C LEU A 115 -10.34 9.56 -13.41
N HIS A 116 -11.26 10.48 -13.20
CA HIS A 116 -12.19 10.45 -12.07
C HIS A 116 -13.62 10.69 -12.58
N PHE A 117 -14.54 9.89 -12.05
CA PHE A 117 -15.97 10.04 -12.27
C PHE A 117 -16.73 10.00 -10.95
N SER A 118 -17.61 10.95 -10.72
CA SER A 118 -18.56 10.89 -9.61
C SER A 118 -19.94 11.39 -10.05
N ASN A 119 -20.98 10.77 -9.50
CA ASN A 119 -22.36 11.17 -9.75
C ASN A 119 -23.28 10.75 -8.60
N LYS A 120 -24.30 11.59 -8.35
CA LYS A 120 -25.43 11.27 -7.46
C LYS A 120 -26.72 11.41 -8.25
N TRP A 121 -27.63 10.44 -8.11
CA TRP A 121 -28.91 10.44 -8.81
C TRP A 121 -30.03 9.83 -7.95
N ASN A 122 -31.24 9.86 -8.47
CA ASN A 122 -32.45 9.39 -7.81
C ASN A 122 -32.58 10.00 -6.39
N GLU A 123 -32.68 11.36 -6.34
CA GLU A 123 -32.78 12.13 -5.08
C GLU A 123 -31.62 11.84 -4.08
N ASP A 124 -30.41 11.64 -4.59
CA ASP A 124 -29.20 11.27 -3.83
C ASP A 124 -29.22 9.87 -3.20
N LYS A 125 -30.22 9.04 -3.54
CA LYS A 125 -30.26 7.65 -3.09
C LYS A 125 -29.11 6.82 -3.63
N HIS A 126 -28.57 7.21 -4.75
CA HIS A 126 -27.41 6.57 -5.37
C HIS A 126 -26.24 7.56 -5.42
N ASN A 127 -25.11 7.13 -4.91
CA ASN A 127 -23.86 7.88 -4.95
C ASN A 127 -22.75 6.96 -5.48
N PHE A 128 -22.22 7.27 -6.65
CA PHE A 128 -21.14 6.51 -7.28
C PHE A 128 -19.93 7.41 -7.47
N ASN A 129 -18.75 6.88 -7.12
CA ASN A 129 -17.46 7.51 -7.29
C ASN A 129 -16.48 6.46 -7.76
N ALA A 130 -15.70 6.73 -8.80
CA ALA A 130 -14.65 5.87 -9.30
C ALA A 130 -13.49 6.68 -9.84
N SER A 131 -12.28 6.18 -9.64
CA SER A 131 -11.05 6.75 -10.16
C SER A 131 -10.12 5.68 -10.69
N TYR A 132 -9.51 5.97 -11.83
CA TYR A 132 -8.41 5.21 -12.40
C TYR A 132 -7.16 6.05 -12.42
N MET A 133 -6.02 5.45 -12.09
CA MET A 133 -4.73 6.12 -12.10
C MET A 133 -3.65 5.19 -12.65
N TYR A 134 -2.87 5.73 -13.57
CA TYR A 134 -1.62 5.14 -14.04
C TYR A 134 -0.45 5.96 -13.52
N LYS A 135 0.54 5.29 -12.93
CA LYS A 135 1.80 5.90 -12.50
C LYS A 135 2.97 5.12 -13.10
N LYS A 136 3.98 5.82 -13.56
CA LYS A 136 5.29 5.26 -13.93
C LYS A 136 6.37 6.14 -13.36
N LEU A 137 7.41 5.51 -12.78
CA LEU A 137 8.58 6.18 -12.25
C LEU A 137 9.83 5.38 -12.62
N ASP A 138 10.68 6.00 -13.41
CA ASP A 138 12.02 5.52 -13.72
C ASP A 138 13.04 6.34 -12.92
N VAL A 139 13.97 5.68 -12.23
CA VAL A 139 15.03 6.34 -11.46
C VAL A 139 16.36 5.68 -11.81
N ALA A 140 17.28 6.47 -12.35
CA ALA A 140 18.66 6.08 -12.54
C ALA A 140 19.55 6.80 -11.52
N GLY A 141 20.45 6.08 -10.90
CA GLY A 141 21.37 6.65 -9.93
C GLY A 141 22.74 5.98 -9.97
N ASP A 142 23.75 6.80 -9.79
CA ASP A 142 25.11 6.37 -9.52
C ASP A 142 25.66 7.17 -8.35
N GLY A 143 26.51 6.54 -7.56
CA GLY A 143 27.10 7.16 -6.38
C GLY A 143 28.44 6.53 -6.03
N GLU A 144 29.29 7.33 -5.43
CA GLU A 144 30.55 6.90 -4.85
C GLU A 144 30.57 7.32 -3.36
N THR A 145 30.98 6.40 -2.51
CA THR A 145 31.17 6.64 -1.08
C THR A 145 32.58 6.24 -0.71
N ARG A 146 33.29 7.12 -0.04
CA ARG A 146 34.62 6.83 0.51
C ARG A 146 34.54 7.03 2.02
N THR A 147 34.85 5.99 2.77
CA THR A 147 34.82 5.99 4.22
C THR A 147 36.18 5.65 4.76
N GLN A 148 36.65 6.44 5.71
CA GLN A 148 37.87 6.20 6.46
C GLN A 148 37.49 5.77 7.89
N TYR A 149 38.00 4.64 8.32
CA TYR A 149 37.85 4.15 9.68
C TYR A 149 39.13 4.35 10.45
N ILE A 150 39.06 5.12 11.53
CA ILE A 150 40.17 5.41 12.43
C ILE A 150 39.90 4.67 13.72
N LEU A 151 40.59 3.57 13.93
CA LEU A 151 40.56 2.75 15.15
C LEU A 151 41.83 3.00 15.96
N PRO A 152 41.90 2.66 17.28
CA PRO A 152 43.07 2.92 18.10
C PRO A 152 44.39 2.36 17.54
N ASP A 153 44.33 1.20 16.89
CA ASP A 153 45.52 0.48 16.40
C ASP A 153 45.49 0.18 14.89
N THR A 154 44.47 0.70 14.17
CA THR A 154 44.28 0.37 12.74
C THR A 154 43.58 1.47 11.99
N LEU A 155 44.06 1.75 10.78
CA LEU A 155 43.43 2.65 9.82
C LEU A 155 43.08 1.84 8.56
N TYR A 156 41.84 1.97 8.11
CA TYR A 156 41.43 1.37 6.83
C TYR A 156 40.42 2.24 6.09
N TYR A 157 40.38 2.05 4.77
CA TYR A 157 39.50 2.79 3.88
C TYR A 157 38.52 1.84 3.18
N ILE A 158 37.30 2.29 2.96
CA ILE A 158 36.32 1.58 2.14
C ILE A 158 35.86 2.52 1.03
N ASN A 159 36.15 2.16 -0.20
CA ASN A 159 35.66 2.82 -1.40
C ASN A 159 34.51 2.01 -1.98
N GLN A 160 33.36 2.64 -2.19
CA GLN A 160 32.17 1.99 -2.73
C GLN A 160 31.66 2.77 -3.91
N ARG A 161 31.28 2.06 -4.98
CA ARG A 161 30.55 2.59 -6.13
C ARG A 161 29.29 1.79 -6.35
N ASN A 162 28.18 2.49 -6.57
CA ASN A 162 26.91 1.87 -6.86
C ASN A 162 26.26 2.57 -8.05
N ALA A 163 25.90 1.80 -9.09
CA ALA A 163 25.06 2.25 -10.17
C ALA A 163 23.77 1.46 -10.14
N SER A 164 22.62 2.14 -10.15
CA SER A 164 21.32 1.51 -10.04
C SER A 164 20.32 2.08 -11.02
N PHE A 165 19.41 1.25 -11.46
CA PHE A 165 18.24 1.62 -12.22
C PHE A 165 17.00 0.95 -11.63
N SER A 166 15.93 1.72 -11.46
CA SER A 166 14.64 1.23 -11.00
C SER A 166 13.55 1.78 -11.92
N GLN A 167 12.74 0.90 -12.46
CA GLN A 167 11.52 1.24 -13.18
C GLN A 167 10.34 0.64 -12.43
N ARG A 168 9.31 1.45 -12.20
CA ARG A 168 8.06 1.02 -11.55
C ARG A 168 6.89 1.57 -12.33
N ASP A 169 5.89 0.74 -12.56
CA ASP A 169 4.61 1.19 -13.09
C ASP A 169 3.46 0.54 -12.34
N ARG A 170 2.34 1.25 -12.26
CA ARG A 170 1.15 0.79 -11.56
C ARG A 170 -0.11 1.35 -12.20
N ASN A 171 -1.08 0.47 -12.35
CA ASN A 171 -2.46 0.79 -12.69
C ASN A 171 -3.31 0.60 -11.44
N THR A 172 -4.01 1.63 -11.01
CA THR A 172 -4.88 1.61 -9.82
C THR A 172 -6.30 1.93 -10.21
N LEU A 173 -7.26 1.17 -9.71
CA LEU A 173 -8.70 1.41 -9.87
C LEU A 173 -9.36 1.41 -8.49
N ASN A 174 -10.00 2.52 -8.15
CA ASN A 174 -10.75 2.68 -6.91
C ASN A 174 -12.20 3.01 -7.23
N GLY A 175 -13.11 2.57 -6.37
CA GLY A 175 -14.51 2.93 -6.52
C GLY A 175 -15.32 2.74 -5.26
N LYS A 176 -16.37 3.57 -5.16
CA LYS A 176 -17.32 3.55 -4.07
C LYS A 176 -18.72 3.71 -4.65
N TYR A 177 -19.63 2.85 -4.23
CA TYR A 177 -21.04 2.93 -4.55
C TYR A 177 -21.88 2.82 -3.28
N GLU A 178 -22.70 3.83 -3.05
CA GLU A 178 -23.62 3.89 -1.94
C GLU A 178 -25.05 3.95 -2.46
N ILE A 179 -25.92 3.12 -1.92
CA ILE A 179 -27.34 3.12 -2.25
C ILE A 179 -28.17 3.14 -0.97
N GLN A 180 -29.09 4.10 -0.90
CA GLN A 180 -30.15 4.14 0.09
C GLN A 180 -31.31 3.28 -0.43
N LEU A 181 -31.44 2.06 0.09
CA LEU A 181 -32.48 1.10 -0.35
C LEU A 181 -33.87 1.59 0.02
N ASP A 182 -34.01 2.09 1.25
CA ASP A 182 -35.20 2.72 1.79
C ASP A 182 -34.81 3.74 2.88
N SER A 183 -35.79 4.36 3.56
CA SER A 183 -35.54 5.35 4.62
C SER A 183 -34.74 4.78 5.82
N SER A 184 -34.66 3.47 5.95
CA SER A 184 -34.07 2.77 7.08
C SER A 184 -32.85 1.93 6.73
N SER A 185 -32.61 1.64 5.46
CA SER A 185 -31.59 0.68 4.99
C SER A 185 -30.68 1.28 3.93
N SER A 186 -29.38 1.07 4.08
CA SER A 186 -28.35 1.46 3.10
C SER A 186 -27.35 0.34 2.85
N LEU A 187 -26.83 0.32 1.63
CA LEU A 187 -25.73 -0.56 1.22
C LEU A 187 -24.60 0.28 0.65
N LYS A 188 -23.39 0.00 1.08
CA LYS A 188 -22.18 0.61 0.58
C LYS A 188 -21.24 -0.48 0.07
N PHE A 189 -20.75 -0.30 -1.13
CA PHE A 189 -19.73 -1.13 -1.75
C PHE A 189 -18.52 -0.27 -2.05
N VAL A 190 -17.35 -0.72 -1.61
CA VAL A 190 -16.07 -0.08 -1.88
C VAL A 190 -15.13 -1.10 -2.47
N PHE A 191 -14.37 -0.72 -3.48
CA PHE A 191 -13.30 -1.53 -4.03
C PHE A 191 -12.07 -0.68 -4.31
N SER A 192 -10.90 -1.28 -4.12
CA SER A 192 -9.61 -0.71 -4.47
C SER A 192 -8.73 -1.83 -4.99
N GLY A 193 -8.18 -1.66 -6.18
CA GLY A 193 -7.30 -2.66 -6.76
C GLY A 193 -6.19 -2.02 -7.57
N TYR A 194 -5.04 -2.71 -7.61
CA TYR A 194 -3.95 -2.31 -8.47
C TYR A 194 -3.23 -3.52 -9.07
N LYS A 195 -2.60 -3.26 -10.21
CA LYS A 195 -1.58 -4.14 -10.80
C LYS A 195 -0.35 -3.29 -11.09
N GLY A 196 0.78 -3.73 -10.55
CA GLY A 196 2.06 -3.06 -10.67
C GLY A 196 3.15 -3.98 -11.18
N HIS A 197 4.15 -3.35 -11.79
CA HIS A 197 5.38 -3.99 -12.23
C HIS A 197 6.56 -3.17 -11.75
N THR A 198 7.62 -3.85 -11.29
CA THR A 198 8.86 -3.22 -10.84
C THR A 198 10.05 -3.99 -11.41
N GLU A 199 10.93 -3.29 -12.07
CA GLU A 199 12.24 -3.81 -12.48
C GLU A 199 13.33 -3.00 -11.78
N THR A 200 14.29 -3.68 -11.18
CA THR A 200 15.46 -3.05 -10.56
C THR A 200 16.72 -3.74 -11.01
N SER A 201 17.75 -2.96 -11.23
CA SER A 201 19.11 -3.47 -11.46
C SER A 201 20.11 -2.64 -10.67
N SER A 202 21.15 -3.28 -10.17
CA SER A 202 22.22 -2.60 -9.44
C SER A 202 23.56 -3.29 -9.72
N ILE A 203 24.59 -2.47 -9.90
CA ILE A 203 25.99 -2.89 -9.97
C ILE A 203 26.68 -2.19 -8.80
N PHE A 204 27.23 -2.99 -7.89
CA PHE A 204 27.91 -2.53 -6.72
C PHE A 204 29.36 -3.02 -6.74
N HIS A 205 30.29 -2.13 -6.50
CA HIS A 205 31.70 -2.41 -6.29
C HIS A 205 32.13 -1.83 -4.95
N SER A 206 32.83 -2.62 -4.15
CA SER A 206 33.43 -2.19 -2.88
C SER A 206 34.86 -2.69 -2.81
N GLU A 207 35.75 -1.84 -2.34
CA GLU A 207 37.15 -2.12 -2.12
C GLU A 207 37.52 -1.64 -0.71
N ALA A 208 38.01 -2.54 0.15
CA ALA A 208 38.60 -2.19 1.42
C ALA A 208 40.14 -2.20 1.31
N LEU A 209 40.74 -1.12 1.80
CA LEU A 209 42.20 -0.91 1.76
C LEU A 209 42.73 -0.73 3.17
N ASN A 210 43.92 -1.27 3.44
CA ASN A 210 44.63 -1.03 4.68
C ASN A 210 45.29 0.35 4.72
N GLU A 211 45.98 0.70 5.78
CA GLU A 211 46.65 1.99 5.99
C GLU A 211 47.70 2.34 4.90
N HIS A 212 48.30 1.30 4.28
CA HIS A 212 49.28 1.44 3.20
C HIS A 212 48.67 1.37 1.81
N SER A 213 47.31 1.50 1.70
CA SER A 213 46.56 1.38 0.44
C SER A 213 46.62 0.00 -0.23
N GLY A 214 47.06 -1.04 0.50
CA GLY A 214 46.98 -2.41 0.03
C GLY A 214 45.56 -2.95 0.14
N PRO A 215 45.08 -3.73 -0.87
CA PRO A 215 43.73 -4.29 -0.82
C PRO A 215 43.60 -5.33 0.32
N VAL A 216 42.49 -5.27 1.07
CA VAL A 216 42.11 -6.24 2.09
C VAL A 216 41.02 -7.15 1.54
N ASN A 217 39.98 -6.55 0.93
CA ASN A 217 38.97 -7.28 0.19
C ASN A 217 38.39 -6.44 -0.94
N THR A 218 37.84 -7.10 -1.95
CA THR A 218 37.02 -6.50 -2.96
C THR A 218 35.73 -7.28 -3.11
N SER A 219 34.61 -6.57 -3.32
CA SER A 219 33.30 -7.15 -3.59
C SER A 219 32.72 -6.54 -4.84
N ASN A 220 32.40 -7.38 -5.82
CA ASN A 220 31.66 -7.02 -7.00
C ASN A 220 30.32 -7.74 -6.97
N ARG A 221 29.21 -7.00 -7.03
CA ARG A 221 27.87 -7.57 -6.98
C ARG A 221 26.99 -6.95 -8.06
N LYS A 222 26.36 -7.81 -8.83
CA LYS A 222 25.34 -7.43 -9.80
C LYS A 222 24.03 -8.09 -9.40
N THR A 223 22.98 -7.29 -9.28
CA THR A 223 21.64 -7.77 -9.00
C THR A 223 20.67 -7.28 -10.04
N SER A 224 19.70 -8.09 -10.39
CA SER A 224 18.50 -7.66 -11.12
C SER A 224 17.29 -8.35 -10.54
N ASN A 225 16.17 -7.64 -10.49
CA ASN A 225 14.92 -8.18 -9.98
C ASN A 225 13.76 -7.65 -10.81
N LYS A 226 12.82 -8.54 -11.14
CA LYS A 226 11.54 -8.24 -11.77
C LYS A 226 10.45 -8.71 -10.85
N ASN A 227 9.50 -7.82 -10.54
CA ASN A 227 8.39 -8.09 -9.66
C ASN A 227 7.08 -7.67 -10.31
N GLN A 228 6.08 -8.53 -10.24
CA GLN A 228 4.70 -8.24 -10.60
C GLN A 228 3.83 -8.41 -9.37
N GLU A 229 3.06 -7.39 -9.05
CA GLU A 229 2.18 -7.39 -7.90
C GLU A 229 0.76 -7.02 -8.32
N SER A 230 -0.22 -7.77 -7.81
CA SER A 230 -1.64 -7.47 -7.97
C SER A 230 -2.32 -7.47 -6.61
N SER A 231 -3.17 -6.50 -6.37
CA SER A 231 -3.95 -6.43 -5.13
C SER A 231 -5.39 -6.01 -5.43
N LEU A 232 -6.32 -6.62 -4.70
CA LEU A 232 -7.74 -6.26 -4.73
C LEU A 232 -8.28 -6.26 -3.30
N ASN A 233 -8.85 -5.14 -2.90
CA ASN A 233 -9.55 -4.96 -1.64
C ASN A 233 -11.00 -4.63 -1.94
N THR A 234 -11.94 -5.32 -1.31
CA THR A 234 -13.37 -5.04 -1.42
C THR A 234 -14.00 -4.96 -0.04
N SER A 235 -14.97 -4.06 0.12
CA SER A 235 -15.76 -3.93 1.34
C SER A 235 -17.22 -3.72 0.99
N ILE A 236 -18.10 -4.47 1.66
CA ILE A 236 -19.56 -4.34 1.55
C ILE A 236 -20.07 -4.06 2.95
N ILE A 237 -20.82 -2.97 3.10
CA ILE A 237 -21.38 -2.57 4.38
C ILE A 237 -22.88 -2.39 4.21
N TYR A 238 -23.65 -3.23 4.88
CA TYR A 238 -25.10 -3.10 4.99
C TYR A 238 -25.47 -2.52 6.34
N ARG A 239 -26.31 -1.48 6.35
CA ARG A 239 -26.82 -0.84 7.57
C ARG A 239 -28.32 -0.81 7.54
N ARG A 240 -28.95 -1.12 8.67
CA ARG A 240 -30.41 -1.01 8.84
C ARG A 240 -30.74 -0.43 10.19
N LYS A 241 -31.63 0.56 10.18
CA LYS A 241 -32.32 1.12 11.36
C LYS A 241 -33.68 0.47 11.49
N PHE A 242 -34.05 0.06 12.67
CA PHE A 242 -35.38 -0.51 12.93
C PHE A 242 -36.37 0.55 13.40
N LYS A 243 -37.66 0.20 13.49
CA LYS A 243 -38.72 1.10 14.00
C LYS A 243 -38.45 1.61 15.43
N LYS A 244 -37.85 0.79 16.31
CA LYS A 244 -37.42 1.21 17.62
C LYS A 244 -36.19 2.10 17.51
N THR A 245 -36.32 3.37 17.92
CA THR A 245 -35.25 4.36 17.86
C THR A 245 -33.99 3.86 18.55
N GLY A 246 -32.85 3.93 17.88
CA GLY A 246 -31.56 3.45 18.39
C GLY A 246 -31.27 1.95 18.18
N ARG A 247 -32.25 1.15 17.70
CA ARG A 247 -32.02 -0.23 17.30
C ARG A 247 -31.45 -0.27 15.88
N THR A 248 -30.28 -0.88 15.71
CA THR A 248 -29.61 -0.97 14.43
C THR A 248 -28.94 -2.33 14.22
N ILE A 249 -28.76 -2.73 12.98
CA ILE A 249 -27.86 -3.80 12.57
C ILE A 249 -26.93 -3.30 11.49
N THR A 250 -25.65 -3.64 11.62
CA THR A 250 -24.63 -3.41 10.60
C THR A 250 -23.97 -4.75 10.29
N ALA A 251 -23.90 -5.08 9.01
CA ALA A 251 -23.12 -6.23 8.53
C ALA A 251 -22.02 -5.71 7.62
N THR A 252 -20.78 -6.09 7.90
CA THR A 252 -19.61 -5.73 7.12
C THR A 252 -18.95 -7.01 6.59
N MET A 253 -18.59 -7.00 5.33
CA MET A 253 -17.84 -8.03 4.66
C MET A 253 -16.66 -7.38 3.97
N GLU A 254 -15.46 -7.85 4.25
CA GLU A 254 -14.22 -7.36 3.66
C GLU A 254 -13.43 -8.51 3.06
N GLN A 255 -12.85 -8.27 1.92
CA GLN A 255 -11.98 -9.20 1.24
C GLN A 255 -10.71 -8.46 0.80
N LYS A 256 -9.57 -9.08 1.07
CA LYS A 256 -8.27 -8.64 0.55
C LYS A 256 -7.61 -9.81 -0.18
N TYR A 257 -7.16 -9.54 -1.39
CA TYR A 257 -6.34 -10.46 -2.17
C TYR A 257 -5.07 -9.76 -2.61
N THR A 258 -3.93 -10.41 -2.45
CA THR A 258 -2.64 -9.96 -2.98
C THR A 258 -1.92 -11.15 -3.61
N ASP A 259 -1.36 -10.92 -4.78
CA ASP A 259 -0.55 -11.89 -5.52
C ASP A 259 0.73 -11.19 -5.96
N ASN A 260 1.86 -11.76 -5.59
CA ASN A 260 3.18 -11.22 -5.87
C ASN A 260 4.08 -12.28 -6.47
N ASP A 261 4.59 -12.03 -7.65
CA ASP A 261 5.49 -12.90 -8.39
C ASP A 261 6.78 -12.14 -8.69
N SER A 262 7.91 -12.67 -8.24
CA SER A 262 9.22 -12.05 -8.48
C SER A 262 10.28 -13.04 -8.91
N GLN A 263 11.14 -12.55 -9.80
CA GLN A 263 12.32 -13.25 -10.29
C GLN A 263 13.53 -12.35 -10.13
N GLY A 264 14.58 -12.86 -9.52
CA GLY A 264 15.83 -12.13 -9.30
C GLY A 264 17.06 -12.93 -9.71
N TYR A 265 18.11 -12.20 -10.05
CA TYR A 265 19.46 -12.74 -10.30
C TYR A 265 20.43 -12.05 -9.34
N LEU A 266 21.35 -12.82 -8.80
CA LEU A 266 22.47 -12.36 -7.98
C LEU A 266 23.74 -12.97 -8.53
N ASP A 267 24.66 -12.09 -8.93
CA ASP A 267 26.02 -12.45 -9.30
C ASP A 267 26.97 -11.64 -8.41
N ALA A 268 27.79 -12.31 -7.60
CA ALA A 268 28.69 -11.68 -6.67
C ALA A 268 30.04 -12.44 -6.61
N ILE A 269 31.12 -11.66 -6.60
CA ILE A 269 32.47 -12.16 -6.43
C ILE A 269 33.13 -11.36 -5.30
N ASN A 270 33.57 -12.05 -4.25
CA ASN A 270 34.31 -11.47 -3.15
C ASN A 270 35.72 -12.06 -3.13
N ASN A 271 36.73 -11.21 -3.23
CA ASN A 271 38.13 -11.60 -3.12
C ASN A 271 38.67 -11.09 -1.80
N TYR A 272 39.46 -11.92 -1.12
CA TYR A 272 40.22 -11.59 0.09
C TYR A 272 41.68 -11.67 -0.22
N TYR A 273 42.43 -10.67 0.24
CA TYR A 273 43.84 -10.49 -0.10
C TYR A 273 44.75 -10.72 1.13
N GLY A 274 45.85 -11.39 0.91
CA GLY A 274 46.91 -11.52 1.88
C GLY A 274 47.82 -10.28 1.97
N GLU A 275 48.79 -10.29 2.87
CA GLU A 275 49.68 -9.15 3.09
C GLU A 275 50.54 -8.79 1.87
N ALA A 276 50.88 -9.77 1.05
CA ALA A 276 51.64 -9.55 -0.20
C ALA A 276 50.75 -9.13 -1.40
N GLY A 277 49.42 -8.98 -1.18
CA GLY A 277 48.47 -8.58 -2.19
C GLY A 277 47.91 -9.71 -3.08
N GLU A 278 48.25 -10.98 -2.76
CA GLU A 278 47.70 -12.16 -3.41
C GLU A 278 46.26 -12.45 -2.96
N ILE A 279 45.43 -12.97 -3.85
CA ILE A 279 44.10 -13.47 -3.48
C ILE A 279 44.29 -14.84 -2.80
N PHE A 280 43.98 -14.91 -1.50
CA PHE A 280 44.04 -16.17 -0.75
C PHE A 280 42.69 -16.87 -0.65
N GLN A 281 41.58 -16.12 -0.82
CA GLN A 281 40.23 -16.67 -0.84
C GLN A 281 39.35 -15.93 -1.87
N ASN A 282 38.54 -16.70 -2.56
CA ASN A 282 37.55 -16.20 -3.49
C ASN A 282 36.21 -16.87 -3.22
N ASP A 283 35.17 -16.03 -2.96
CA ASP A 283 33.79 -16.50 -2.79
C ASP A 283 32.95 -16.00 -3.97
N THR A 284 32.39 -16.93 -4.71
CA THR A 284 31.52 -16.63 -5.85
C THR A 284 30.09 -17.10 -5.57
N ILE A 285 29.12 -16.22 -5.78
CA ILE A 285 27.70 -16.50 -5.67
C ILE A 285 27.06 -16.15 -7.01
N ASN A 286 26.45 -17.11 -7.66
CA ASN A 286 25.69 -16.87 -8.88
C ASN A 286 24.38 -17.64 -8.80
N GLN A 287 23.26 -16.90 -8.63
CA GLN A 287 21.97 -17.45 -8.26
C GLN A 287 20.83 -16.82 -9.05
N ARG A 288 19.83 -17.64 -9.36
CA ARG A 288 18.51 -17.22 -9.82
C ARG A 288 17.50 -17.54 -8.73
N LYS A 289 16.67 -16.55 -8.37
CA LYS A 289 15.69 -16.62 -7.29
C LYS A 289 14.31 -16.39 -7.83
N TYR A 290 13.38 -17.24 -7.45
CA TYR A 290 11.94 -17.06 -7.67
C TYR A 290 11.27 -16.90 -6.33
N ASN A 291 10.27 -16.04 -6.28
CA ASN A 291 9.41 -15.90 -5.12
C ASN A 291 8.00 -15.64 -5.60
N HIS A 292 7.09 -16.56 -5.26
CA HIS A 292 5.67 -16.40 -5.49
C HIS A 292 4.96 -16.41 -4.15
N SER A 293 4.17 -15.38 -3.87
CA SER A 293 3.39 -15.30 -2.64
C SER A 293 1.98 -14.83 -2.90
N LYS A 294 1.02 -15.48 -2.25
CA LYS A 294 -0.39 -15.13 -2.27
C LYS A 294 -0.89 -14.88 -0.87
N LEU A 295 -1.77 -13.90 -0.74
CA LEU A 295 -2.50 -13.63 0.48
C LEU A 295 -3.96 -13.43 0.14
N PHE A 296 -4.83 -14.19 0.79
CA PHE A 296 -6.27 -13.96 0.76
C PHE A 296 -6.76 -13.81 2.20
N THR A 297 -7.47 -12.71 2.46
CA THR A 297 -8.10 -12.46 3.76
C THR A 297 -9.58 -12.16 3.53
N PHE A 298 -10.43 -12.83 4.27
CA PHE A 298 -11.85 -12.56 4.36
C PHE A 298 -12.23 -12.22 5.79
N ASN A 299 -12.92 -11.10 5.99
CA ASN A 299 -13.46 -10.67 7.26
C ASN A 299 -14.96 -10.44 7.13
N GLY A 300 -15.73 -11.09 7.98
CA GLY A 300 -17.17 -10.85 8.14
C GLY A 300 -17.46 -10.39 9.55
N LYS A 301 -18.26 -9.32 9.73
CA LYS A 301 -18.68 -8.83 11.05
C LYS A 301 -20.13 -8.42 11.03
N VAL A 302 -20.87 -8.82 12.03
CA VAL A 302 -22.23 -8.35 12.29
C VAL A 302 -22.27 -7.69 13.66
N THR A 303 -22.82 -6.48 13.70
CA THR A 303 -23.03 -5.71 14.94
C THR A 303 -24.50 -5.39 15.09
N TYR A 304 -25.08 -5.77 16.22
CA TYR A 304 -26.47 -5.45 16.57
C TYR A 304 -26.49 -4.54 17.80
N THR A 305 -27.21 -3.43 17.70
CA THR A 305 -27.38 -2.48 18.79
C THR A 305 -28.84 -2.48 19.26
N GLU A 306 -29.06 -2.77 20.52
CA GLU A 306 -30.38 -2.73 21.19
C GLU A 306 -30.45 -1.59 22.21
N PRO A 307 -31.36 -0.63 22.05
CA PRO A 307 -31.66 0.37 23.09
C PRO A 307 -32.44 -0.28 24.26
N ILE A 308 -31.88 -0.24 25.45
CA ILE A 308 -32.46 -0.80 26.67
C ILE A 308 -33.03 0.27 27.62
N GLY A 309 -32.94 1.55 27.24
CA GLY A 309 -33.46 2.69 27.99
C GLY A 309 -33.09 4.00 27.36
N ASN A 310 -33.37 5.11 28.03
CA ASN A 310 -32.99 6.43 27.57
C ASN A 310 -31.48 6.57 27.56
N ASN A 311 -30.88 6.68 26.34
CA ASN A 311 -29.43 6.85 26.09
C ASN A 311 -28.54 5.65 26.50
N ASN A 312 -29.14 4.46 26.74
CA ASN A 312 -28.42 3.25 27.10
C ASN A 312 -28.61 2.18 26.03
N TYR A 313 -27.51 1.51 25.65
CA TYR A 313 -27.50 0.55 24.54
C TYR A 313 -26.70 -0.69 24.95
N VAL A 314 -27.18 -1.85 24.55
CA VAL A 314 -26.39 -3.09 24.49
C VAL A 314 -25.98 -3.31 23.04
N ILE A 315 -24.70 -3.58 22.82
CA ILE A 315 -24.12 -3.85 21.51
C ILE A 315 -23.61 -5.28 21.53
N LEU A 316 -24.09 -6.08 20.60
CA LEU A 316 -23.62 -7.45 20.36
C LEU A 316 -22.85 -7.44 19.05
N ASN A 317 -21.70 -8.08 19.06
CA ASN A 317 -20.91 -8.25 17.83
C ASN A 317 -20.47 -9.70 17.67
N TYR A 318 -20.42 -10.15 16.43
CA TYR A 318 -19.81 -11.41 16.03
C TYR A 318 -19.02 -11.19 14.75
N GLY A 319 -17.83 -11.73 14.72
CA GLY A 319 -16.92 -11.64 13.57
C GLY A 319 -16.26 -12.97 13.26
N ILE A 320 -16.03 -13.19 11.98
CA ILE A 320 -15.20 -14.27 11.44
C ILE A 320 -14.11 -13.67 10.57
N SER A 321 -12.89 -14.14 10.74
CA SER A 321 -11.77 -13.81 9.86
C SER A 321 -11.11 -15.11 9.37
N ASN A 322 -10.86 -15.17 8.09
CA ASN A 322 -10.11 -16.26 7.47
C ASN A 322 -8.97 -15.67 6.65
N THR A 323 -7.73 -16.05 6.95
CA THR A 323 -6.54 -15.62 6.22
C THR A 323 -5.82 -16.85 5.72
N THR A 324 -5.66 -16.94 4.40
CA THR A 324 -4.83 -17.95 3.73
C THR A 324 -3.64 -17.24 3.10
N SER A 325 -2.45 -17.75 3.31
CA SER A 325 -1.26 -17.29 2.58
C SER A 325 -0.41 -18.46 2.13
N SER A 326 0.20 -18.31 0.97
CA SER A 326 1.23 -19.22 0.46
C SER A 326 2.48 -18.44 0.13
N ALA A 327 3.63 -19.03 0.36
CA ALA A 327 4.94 -18.48 0.03
C ALA A 327 5.85 -19.58 -0.50
N ASP A 328 6.04 -19.58 -1.82
CA ASP A 328 6.99 -20.43 -2.53
C ASP A 328 8.20 -19.59 -2.92
N ARG A 329 9.36 -19.96 -2.39
CA ARG A 329 10.66 -19.37 -2.73
C ARG A 329 11.59 -20.47 -3.18
N SER A 330 12.09 -20.36 -4.42
CA SER A 330 13.04 -21.28 -4.99
C SER A 330 14.31 -20.56 -5.42
N THR A 331 15.46 -21.05 -4.98
CA THR A 331 16.78 -20.51 -5.34
C THR A 331 17.57 -21.59 -6.07
N TYR A 332 18.09 -21.23 -7.24
CA TYR A 332 18.92 -22.09 -8.06
C TYR A 332 20.30 -21.52 -8.21
N ASP A 333 21.30 -22.32 -7.89
CA ASP A 333 22.70 -22.00 -8.13
C ASP A 333 23.05 -22.22 -9.61
N TYR A 334 23.97 -21.39 -10.13
CA TYR A 334 24.47 -21.51 -11.50
C TYR A 334 25.44 -22.66 -11.62
N ASN A 335 25.22 -23.52 -12.60
CA ASN A 335 26.11 -24.63 -12.94
C ASN A 335 26.11 -24.86 -14.45
N ASP A 336 27.27 -24.97 -15.05
CA ASP A 336 27.49 -25.31 -16.47
C ASP A 336 26.57 -24.55 -17.46
N GLY A 337 26.45 -23.24 -17.32
CA GLY A 337 25.66 -22.38 -18.21
C GLY A 337 24.17 -22.32 -17.87
N LYS A 338 23.70 -22.95 -16.79
CA LYS A 338 22.29 -23.02 -16.39
C LYS A 338 22.09 -22.78 -14.91
N TYR A 339 20.87 -22.32 -14.55
CA TYR A 339 20.41 -22.22 -13.15
C TYR A 339 19.45 -23.38 -12.89
N ASP A 340 19.97 -24.59 -12.68
CA ASP A 340 19.20 -25.83 -12.51
C ASP A 340 19.51 -26.59 -11.20
N VAL A 341 20.51 -26.15 -10.43
CA VAL A 341 20.85 -26.75 -9.15
C VAL A 341 20.06 -26.06 -8.05
N LEU A 342 19.02 -26.71 -7.52
CA LEU A 342 18.21 -26.18 -6.44
C LEU A 342 19.05 -26.07 -5.15
N ASN A 343 19.05 -24.90 -4.53
CA ASN A 343 19.68 -24.65 -3.24
C ASN A 343 18.67 -24.92 -2.10
N PRO A 344 18.80 -26.05 -1.36
CA PRO A 344 17.79 -26.44 -0.38
C PRO A 344 17.78 -25.54 0.88
N PHE A 345 18.87 -24.82 1.16
CA PHE A 345 18.96 -23.92 2.30
C PHE A 345 18.28 -22.58 2.07
N LEU A 346 18.11 -22.20 0.81
CA LEU A 346 17.50 -20.93 0.38
C LEU A 346 16.14 -21.14 -0.27
N THR A 347 15.62 -22.38 -0.26
CA THR A 347 14.32 -22.75 -0.83
C THR A 347 13.33 -23.08 0.28
N ASN A 348 12.11 -22.58 0.18
CA ASN A 348 11.03 -22.91 1.10
C ASN A 348 9.67 -22.81 0.39
N ASP A 349 8.72 -23.61 0.84
CA ASP A 349 7.34 -23.60 0.35
C ASP A 349 6.40 -23.83 1.53
N TYR A 350 5.67 -22.78 1.91
CA TYR A 350 4.77 -22.77 3.06
C TYR A 350 3.37 -22.34 2.68
N ASP A 351 2.39 -23.09 3.20
CA ASP A 351 0.99 -22.67 3.27
C ASP A 351 0.63 -22.34 4.73
N PHE A 352 -0.11 -21.25 4.89
CA PHE A 352 -0.55 -20.77 6.19
C PHE A 352 -2.04 -20.44 6.17
N LEU A 353 -2.79 -20.99 7.13
CA LEU A 353 -4.21 -20.72 7.32
C LEU A 353 -4.46 -20.26 8.75
N VAL A 354 -5.13 -19.13 8.89
CA VAL A 354 -5.62 -18.63 10.19
C VAL A 354 -7.12 -18.43 10.09
N THR A 355 -7.86 -19.07 10.99
CA THR A 355 -9.29 -18.84 11.16
C THR A 355 -9.53 -18.26 12.55
N THR A 356 -10.20 -17.12 12.61
CA THR A 356 -10.58 -16.45 13.86
C THR A 356 -12.07 -16.30 13.93
N ASN A 357 -12.66 -16.71 15.05
CA ASN A 357 -14.05 -16.40 15.42
C ASN A 357 -14.02 -15.52 16.68
N ALA A 358 -14.72 -14.39 16.63
CA ALA A 358 -14.77 -13.45 17.74
C ALA A 358 -16.20 -13.05 18.04
N GLY A 359 -16.58 -13.05 19.29
CA GLY A 359 -17.89 -12.58 19.77
C GLY A 359 -17.73 -11.64 20.95
N GLY A 360 -18.55 -10.62 21.02
CA GLY A 360 -18.45 -9.65 22.08
C GLY A 360 -19.76 -8.97 22.46
N VAL A 361 -19.77 -8.40 23.63
CA VAL A 361 -20.85 -7.60 24.17
C VAL A 361 -20.29 -6.30 24.75
N ALA A 362 -20.96 -5.20 24.44
CA ALA A 362 -20.63 -3.90 25.04
C ALA A 362 -21.90 -3.20 25.54
N TYR A 363 -21.74 -2.45 26.62
CA TYR A 363 -22.73 -1.53 27.15
C TYR A 363 -22.30 -0.10 26.88
N ARG A 364 -23.16 0.70 26.24
CA ARG A 364 -22.88 2.09 25.88
C ARG A 364 -23.91 3.03 26.50
N ILE A 365 -23.40 4.11 27.08
CA ILE A 365 -24.19 5.26 27.59
C ILE A 365 -23.88 6.44 26.67
N ALA A 366 -24.88 6.91 25.88
CA ALA A 366 -24.72 8.01 24.93
C ALA A 366 -25.53 9.23 25.37
N LYS A 367 -24.95 10.15 26.14
CA LYS A 367 -25.56 11.42 26.55
C LYS A 367 -25.00 12.59 25.78
N LYS A 368 -25.70 13.74 25.77
CA LYS A 368 -25.29 14.95 25.03
C LYS A 368 -23.86 15.42 25.31
N LYS A 369 -23.35 15.20 26.54
CA LYS A 369 -22.02 15.69 26.96
C LYS A 369 -20.96 14.60 26.99
N TYR A 370 -21.31 13.33 27.01
CA TYR A 370 -20.35 12.21 27.06
C TYR A 370 -20.94 10.94 26.44
N ASN A 371 -20.05 10.13 25.90
CA ASN A 371 -20.32 8.79 25.38
C ASN A 371 -19.32 7.83 26.02
N LEU A 372 -19.82 6.87 26.79
CA LEU A 372 -19.02 5.87 27.49
C LEU A 372 -19.41 4.49 26.98
N SER A 373 -18.42 3.63 26.74
CA SER A 373 -18.64 2.25 26.33
C SER A 373 -17.73 1.32 27.14
N PHE A 374 -18.33 0.24 27.66
CA PHE A 374 -17.63 -0.83 28.36
C PHE A 374 -18.01 -2.13 27.69
N GLY A 375 -17.04 -2.97 27.38
CA GLY A 375 -17.29 -4.21 26.68
C GLY A 375 -16.16 -5.21 26.86
N SER A 376 -16.45 -6.44 26.45
CA SER A 376 -15.49 -7.54 26.38
C SER A 376 -15.75 -8.34 25.11
N ASP A 377 -14.68 -8.76 24.48
CA ASP A 377 -14.68 -9.65 23.33
C ASP A 377 -13.88 -10.90 23.67
N LEU A 378 -14.37 -12.04 23.18
CA LEU A 378 -13.67 -13.33 23.20
C LEU A 378 -13.37 -13.73 21.78
N ALA A 379 -12.15 -14.20 21.53
CA ALA A 379 -11.74 -14.65 20.22
C ALA A 379 -11.05 -16.02 20.29
N SER A 380 -11.47 -16.93 19.43
CA SER A 380 -10.82 -18.21 19.22
C SER A 380 -10.10 -18.18 17.87
N GLN A 381 -8.83 -18.58 17.87
CA GLN A 381 -7.99 -18.62 16.68
C GLN A 381 -7.44 -20.04 16.47
N ALA A 382 -7.57 -20.52 15.24
CA ALA A 382 -6.97 -21.76 14.78
C ALA A 382 -5.92 -21.43 13.72
N TYR A 383 -4.72 -21.95 13.92
CA TYR A 383 -3.57 -21.79 13.02
C TYR A 383 -3.21 -23.15 12.41
N THR A 384 -2.99 -23.16 11.12
CA THR A 384 -2.42 -24.30 10.40
C THR A 384 -1.28 -23.79 9.53
N GLN A 385 -0.12 -24.38 9.70
CA GLN A 385 1.03 -24.14 8.84
C GLN A 385 1.45 -25.49 8.21
N LYS A 386 1.64 -25.50 6.92
CA LYS A 386 2.15 -26.65 6.17
C LYS A 386 3.47 -26.27 5.52
N ASP A 387 4.50 -27.09 5.73
CA ASP A 387 5.75 -27.08 4.99
C ASP A 387 5.64 -28.11 3.87
N ASN A 388 5.46 -27.62 2.62
CA ASN A 388 5.24 -28.47 1.46
C ASN A 388 6.51 -29.21 1.03
N LEU A 389 7.71 -28.71 1.38
CA LEU A 389 8.96 -29.39 1.09
C LEU A 389 9.22 -30.57 2.02
N LYS A 390 8.81 -30.47 3.28
CA LYS A 390 9.00 -31.53 4.29
C LYS A 390 7.77 -32.39 4.52
N ASP A 391 6.65 -32.07 3.82
CA ASP A 391 5.33 -32.69 4.00
C ASP A 391 4.92 -32.75 5.48
N SER A 392 5.17 -31.67 6.20
CA SER A 392 4.88 -31.54 7.63
C SER A 392 3.85 -30.44 7.88
N SER A 393 2.95 -30.68 8.85
CA SER A 393 1.90 -29.74 9.24
C SER A 393 1.96 -29.47 10.73
N PHE A 394 1.79 -28.21 11.07
CA PHE A 394 1.70 -27.74 12.44
C PHE A 394 0.34 -27.08 12.68
N HIS A 395 -0.34 -27.50 13.77
CA HIS A 395 -1.64 -26.98 14.16
C HIS A 395 -1.57 -26.39 15.57
N TYR A 396 -2.14 -25.22 15.75
CA TYR A 396 -2.17 -24.54 17.03
C TYR A 396 -3.51 -23.81 17.21
N ASN A 397 -4.11 -23.95 18.39
CA ASN A 397 -5.34 -23.24 18.77
C ASN A 397 -5.07 -22.32 19.96
N ARG A 398 -5.63 -21.12 19.89
CA ARG A 398 -5.55 -20.11 20.94
C ARG A 398 -6.94 -19.57 21.24
N LEU A 399 -7.23 -19.36 22.52
CA LEU A 399 -8.42 -18.67 23.00
C LEU A 399 -8.04 -17.29 23.52
#